data_d978676ffc5cfe6336fc7b890fd3701f
#
_entry.id   d978676ffc5cfe6336fc7b890fd3701f
#
_cell.length_a   1.000
_cell.length_b   1.000
_cell.length_c   1.000
_cell.angle_alpha   90.00
_cell.angle_beta   90.00
_cell.angle_gamma   90.00
#
_symmetry.space_group_name_H-M   'P 1'
#
loop_
_entity.id
_entity.type
_entity.pdbx_description
1 polymer ?
#
loop_
_entity_poly.entity_id
_entity_poly.type
_entity_poly.pdbx_seq_one_letter_code
_entity_poly.pdbx_strand_id
1 'polypeptide(L)'
;MGLSNYVEIKVPAEYLQDSKKAFGSDFINISAWNPNELGDDDKPVAPCATPSIFYGAGKLKFSSETAGAKYHYTISDKDMATDALCEDGNVSLSAAYDISVYATADGYSASEKAKATLYWINANLENTTNINQARTRGVVASAYDGIVCISGLDNGEVVKFYAADGKLIGSSSVVDGTASCAVSETMVIAKFGDNAIKIAVK
;
A
#
# COMPACT_ATOMS: atom_id res chain seq x y z
N MET A 1 37.55 -40.12 16.93
CA MET A 1 36.16 -40.05 16.45
C MET A 1 36.03 -38.71 15.69
N GLY A 2 36.14 -38.76 14.37
CA GLY A 2 36.01 -37.58 13.53
C GLY A 2 34.52 -37.32 13.24
N LEU A 3 34.02 -36.19 13.67
CA LEU A 3 32.72 -35.70 13.21
C LEU A 3 32.86 -35.27 11.77
N SER A 4 32.37 -36.08 10.85
CA SER A 4 32.23 -35.73 9.45
C SER A 4 31.08 -34.73 9.32
N ASN A 5 31.40 -33.45 9.29
CA ASN A 5 30.45 -32.41 8.93
C ASN A 5 30.23 -32.42 7.41
N TYR A 6 29.38 -33.32 6.93
CA TYR A 6 28.89 -33.25 5.55
C TYR A 6 27.87 -32.11 5.47
N VAL A 7 28.23 -31.06 4.81
CA VAL A 7 27.29 -30.02 4.39
C VAL A 7 26.65 -30.47 3.09
N GLU A 8 25.35 -30.71 3.07
CA GLU A 8 24.63 -30.93 1.83
C GLU A 8 24.17 -29.56 1.30
N ILE A 9 24.55 -29.29 0.03
CA ILE A 9 24.09 -28.08 -0.68
C ILE A 9 23.16 -28.53 -1.80
N LYS A 10 21.90 -28.03 -1.75
CA LYS A 10 20.92 -28.24 -2.81
C LYS A 10 20.88 -27.02 -3.72
N VAL A 11 21.03 -27.24 -5.03
CA VAL A 11 21.02 -26.20 -6.04
C VAL A 11 19.98 -26.51 -7.12
N PRO A 12 19.40 -25.50 -7.82
CA PRO A 12 18.51 -25.75 -8.95
C PRO A 12 19.20 -26.68 -9.97
N ALA A 13 18.43 -27.61 -10.55
CA ALA A 13 18.97 -28.66 -11.42
C ALA A 13 19.81 -28.13 -12.59
N GLU A 14 19.44 -26.96 -13.11
CA GLU A 14 20.15 -26.25 -14.19
C GLU A 14 21.56 -25.80 -13.81
N TYR A 15 21.83 -25.52 -12.52
CA TYR A 15 23.14 -25.09 -12.02
C TYR A 15 23.95 -26.22 -11.38
N LEU A 16 23.44 -27.45 -11.35
CA LEU A 16 24.06 -28.55 -10.63
C LEU A 16 25.47 -28.86 -11.15
N GLN A 17 25.66 -28.87 -12.46
CA GLN A 17 26.95 -29.21 -13.08
C GLN A 17 28.02 -28.13 -12.83
N ASP A 18 27.61 -26.86 -12.96
CA ASP A 18 28.49 -25.71 -12.73
C ASP A 18 28.88 -25.61 -11.25
N SER A 19 27.93 -25.86 -10.34
CA SER A 19 28.21 -25.89 -8.91
C SER A 19 29.15 -27.00 -8.51
N LYS A 20 28.99 -28.20 -9.02
CA LYS A 20 29.92 -29.33 -8.80
C LYS A 20 31.34 -29.03 -9.33
N LYS A 21 31.45 -28.36 -10.47
CA LYS A 21 32.72 -27.93 -11.05
C LYS A 21 33.38 -26.82 -10.22
N ALA A 22 32.62 -25.89 -9.70
CA ALA A 22 33.15 -24.76 -8.95
C ALA A 22 33.64 -25.14 -7.55
N PHE A 23 32.96 -26.04 -6.86
CA PHE A 23 33.25 -26.40 -5.46
C PHE A 23 34.07 -27.66 -5.28
N GLY A 24 34.30 -28.46 -6.34
CA GLY A 24 35.00 -29.73 -6.27
C GLY A 24 34.21 -30.85 -5.59
N SER A 25 34.66 -32.10 -5.79
CA SER A 25 33.89 -33.28 -5.33
C SER A 25 34.21 -33.74 -3.91
N ASP A 26 35.22 -33.19 -3.23
CA ASP A 26 35.86 -33.87 -2.13
C ASP A 26 35.30 -33.55 -0.74
N PHE A 27 34.51 -32.48 -0.60
CA PHE A 27 34.01 -32.04 0.71
C PHE A 27 32.54 -31.65 0.79
N ILE A 28 31.82 -31.57 -0.33
CA ILE A 28 30.48 -31.06 -0.38
C ILE A 28 29.57 -31.97 -1.19
N ASN A 29 28.55 -32.52 -0.60
CA ASN A 29 27.52 -33.23 -1.33
C ASN A 29 26.59 -32.21 -1.99
N ILE A 30 26.74 -31.98 -3.30
CA ILE A 30 25.89 -31.08 -4.09
C ILE A 30 24.89 -31.95 -4.84
N SER A 31 23.61 -31.77 -4.55
CA SER A 31 22.52 -32.44 -5.21
C SER A 31 21.56 -31.45 -5.90
N ALA A 32 20.80 -31.96 -6.87
CA ALA A 32 19.76 -31.14 -7.47
C ALA A 32 18.67 -30.85 -6.43
N TRP A 33 18.27 -29.60 -6.33
CA TRP A 33 17.10 -29.22 -5.56
C TRP A 33 15.85 -29.71 -6.30
N ASN A 34 15.04 -30.51 -5.61
CA ASN A 34 13.76 -30.94 -6.09
C ASN A 34 12.68 -30.27 -5.24
N PRO A 35 11.87 -29.36 -5.80
CA PRO A 35 10.82 -28.68 -5.04
C PRO A 35 9.78 -29.62 -4.42
N ASN A 36 9.70 -30.88 -4.90
CA ASN A 36 8.80 -31.91 -4.35
C ASN A 36 9.42 -32.67 -3.16
N GLU A 37 10.72 -32.51 -2.90
CA GLU A 37 11.43 -33.11 -1.76
C GLU A 37 11.62 -32.15 -0.58
N LEU A 38 11.14 -30.91 -0.72
CA LEU A 38 11.08 -29.98 0.41
C LEU A 38 10.17 -30.54 1.48
N GLY A 39 10.65 -30.58 2.72
CA GLY A 39 9.76 -30.70 3.88
C GLY A 39 8.71 -29.60 3.85
N ASP A 40 7.59 -29.77 4.55
CA ASP A 40 6.54 -28.73 4.58
C ASP A 40 7.08 -27.38 5.08
N ASP A 41 8.16 -27.36 5.87
CA ASP A 41 8.84 -26.18 6.39
C ASP A 41 9.71 -25.44 5.35
N ASP A 42 10.10 -26.11 4.25
CA ASP A 42 10.98 -25.57 3.21
C ASP A 42 10.24 -25.13 1.94
N LYS A 43 8.94 -25.34 1.88
CA LYS A 43 8.12 -24.87 0.74
C LYS A 43 8.02 -23.34 0.75
N PRO A 44 8.15 -22.68 -0.42
CA PRO A 44 7.90 -21.26 -0.51
C PRO A 44 6.48 -20.94 -0.01
N VAL A 45 6.39 -20.18 1.07
CA VAL A 45 5.12 -19.75 1.62
C VAL A 45 4.60 -18.59 0.79
N ALA A 46 3.39 -18.71 0.24
CA ALA A 46 2.76 -17.65 -0.51
C ALA A 46 2.59 -16.40 0.37
N PRO A 47 2.81 -15.19 -0.15
CA PRO A 47 2.56 -13.97 0.61
C PRO A 47 1.05 -13.77 0.84
N CYS A 48 0.71 -13.12 1.95
CA CYS A 48 -0.62 -12.59 2.15
C CYS A 48 -0.96 -11.61 1.03
N ALA A 49 -2.24 -11.55 0.66
CA ALA A 49 -2.73 -10.50 -0.23
C ALA A 49 -2.52 -9.12 0.41
N THR A 50 -2.05 -8.15 -0.39
CA THR A 50 -1.83 -6.76 0.02
C THR A 50 -3.13 -6.15 0.56
N PRO A 51 -3.12 -5.53 1.75
CA PRO A 51 -4.33 -4.95 2.31
C PRO A 51 -4.86 -3.75 1.51
N SER A 52 -6.16 -3.60 1.51
CA SER A 52 -6.85 -2.37 1.10
C SER A 52 -7.08 -1.47 2.30
N ILE A 53 -7.02 -0.14 2.09
CA ILE A 53 -7.19 0.89 3.10
C ILE A 53 -8.43 1.72 2.75
N PHE A 54 -9.40 1.78 3.65
CA PHE A 54 -10.63 2.55 3.50
C PHE A 54 -10.85 3.46 4.70
N TYR A 55 -11.55 4.56 4.48
CA TYR A 55 -12.06 5.41 5.55
C TYR A 55 -13.56 5.55 5.43
N GLY A 56 -14.26 5.40 6.54
CA GLY A 56 -15.70 5.58 6.60
C GLY A 56 -16.20 5.60 8.05
N ALA A 57 -17.26 6.37 8.30
CA ALA A 57 -17.86 6.53 9.63
C ALA A 57 -16.84 6.88 10.73
N GLY A 58 -15.85 7.72 10.41
CA GLY A 58 -14.81 8.16 11.36
C GLY A 58 -13.74 7.11 11.67
N LYS A 59 -13.64 6.02 10.90
CA LYS A 59 -12.72 4.92 11.16
C LYS A 59 -11.93 4.54 9.91
N LEU A 60 -10.65 4.25 10.09
CA LEU A 60 -9.85 3.51 9.10
C LEU A 60 -10.24 2.03 9.17
N LYS A 61 -10.39 1.41 8.01
CA LYS A 61 -10.64 -0.01 7.86
C LYS A 61 -9.59 -0.61 6.94
N PHE A 62 -9.04 -1.74 7.34
CA PHE A 62 -8.14 -2.55 6.54
C PHE A 62 -8.85 -3.86 6.17
N SER A 63 -8.67 -4.32 4.95
CA SER A 63 -9.18 -5.60 4.50
C SER A 63 -8.17 -6.29 3.59
N SER A 64 -8.12 -7.62 3.61
CA SER A 64 -7.29 -8.45 2.76
C SER A 64 -8.12 -9.64 2.29
N GLU A 65 -7.82 -10.15 1.10
CA GLU A 65 -8.42 -11.38 0.57
C GLU A 65 -7.91 -12.63 1.30
N THR A 66 -6.79 -12.54 2.03
CA THR A 66 -6.27 -13.64 2.85
C THR A 66 -7.13 -13.82 4.09
N ALA A 67 -7.73 -15.00 4.23
CA ALA A 67 -8.53 -15.35 5.40
C ALA A 67 -7.69 -15.33 6.68
N GLY A 68 -8.24 -14.79 7.78
CA GLY A 68 -7.55 -14.70 9.07
C GLY A 68 -6.42 -13.68 9.12
N ALA A 69 -6.33 -12.78 8.15
CA ALA A 69 -5.29 -11.75 8.12
C ALA A 69 -5.33 -10.84 9.34
N LYS A 70 -4.15 -10.59 9.92
CA LYS A 70 -3.88 -9.59 10.96
C LYS A 70 -3.14 -8.42 10.33
N TYR A 71 -3.43 -7.20 10.77
CA TYR A 71 -2.91 -5.99 10.14
C TYR A 71 -1.91 -5.28 11.04
N HIS A 72 -0.75 -4.97 10.47
CA HIS A 72 0.30 -4.17 11.10
C HIS A 72 0.35 -2.82 10.38
N TYR A 73 0.12 -1.73 11.10
CA TYR A 73 0.01 -0.41 10.50
C TYR A 73 0.90 0.62 11.17
N THR A 74 1.22 1.65 10.41
CA THR A 74 1.89 2.86 10.87
C THR A 74 1.11 4.06 10.35
N ILE A 75 0.86 5.04 11.20
CA ILE A 75 0.29 6.33 10.85
C ILE A 75 1.27 7.40 11.29
N SER A 76 1.67 8.26 10.37
CA SER A 76 2.58 9.37 10.64
C SER A 76 1.98 10.68 10.12
N ASP A 77 2.22 11.76 10.83
CA ASP A 77 1.89 13.11 10.35
C ASP A 77 2.72 13.41 9.11
N LYS A 78 2.09 13.87 8.04
CA LYS A 78 2.75 14.17 6.78
C LYS A 78 3.69 15.37 6.88
N ASP A 79 3.41 16.27 7.81
CA ASP A 79 4.19 17.49 8.04
C ASP A 79 5.22 17.31 9.18
N MET A 80 5.41 16.06 9.68
CA MET A 80 6.39 15.80 10.73
C MET A 80 7.80 16.14 10.24
N ALA A 81 8.45 17.03 10.95
CA ALA A 81 9.83 17.42 10.74
C ALA A 81 10.60 17.39 12.06
N THR A 82 11.88 17.02 11.98
CA THR A 82 12.80 17.06 13.13
C THR A 82 13.93 18.00 12.77
N ASP A 83 14.08 19.08 13.55
CA ASP A 83 15.14 20.10 13.37
C ASP A 83 15.19 20.67 11.93
N ALA A 84 14.01 21.02 11.37
CA ALA A 84 13.90 21.62 10.06
C ALA A 84 14.15 23.14 10.12
N LEU A 85 14.91 23.66 9.13
CA LEU A 85 15.15 25.09 8.99
C LEU A 85 13.92 25.77 8.36
N CYS A 86 13.46 26.87 8.98
CA CYS A 86 12.41 27.74 8.46
C CYS A 86 12.96 29.17 8.41
N GLU A 87 13.25 29.70 7.22
CA GLU A 87 13.90 31.00 7.04
C GLU A 87 12.92 32.17 7.17
N ASP A 88 11.66 31.99 6.78
CA ASP A 88 10.62 33.02 6.76
C ASP A 88 9.71 33.00 8.00
N GLY A 89 9.93 32.06 8.92
CA GLY A 89 9.13 31.89 10.13
C GLY A 89 7.71 31.34 9.90
N ASN A 90 7.38 30.87 8.67
CA ASN A 90 6.08 30.35 8.32
C ASN A 90 6.15 28.89 7.87
N VAL A 91 5.34 28.02 8.49
CA VAL A 91 5.21 26.60 8.10
C VAL A 91 3.77 26.33 7.69
N SER A 92 3.58 25.88 6.46
CA SER A 92 2.27 25.43 5.97
C SER A 92 2.02 23.98 6.36
N LEU A 93 0.91 23.71 7.05
CA LEU A 93 0.50 22.36 7.43
C LEU A 93 -0.53 21.82 6.48
N SER A 94 -0.38 20.55 6.09
CA SER A 94 -1.27 19.89 5.12
C SER A 94 -2.49 19.24 5.77
N ALA A 95 -2.53 19.13 7.10
CA ALA A 95 -3.54 18.37 7.85
C ALA A 95 -3.76 16.96 7.26
N ALA A 96 -2.67 16.27 6.97
CA ALA A 96 -2.68 14.95 6.35
C ALA A 96 -1.78 13.96 7.10
N TYR A 97 -2.16 12.67 7.03
CA TYR A 97 -1.42 11.57 7.63
C TYR A 97 -1.07 10.53 6.59
N ASP A 98 0.17 10.09 6.56
CA ASP A 98 0.59 8.96 5.75
C ASP A 98 0.34 7.65 6.51
N ILE A 99 -0.31 6.71 5.82
CA ILE A 99 -0.71 5.41 6.35
C ILE A 99 0.05 4.33 5.57
N SER A 100 0.64 3.39 6.28
CA SER A 100 1.23 2.18 5.71
C SER A 100 0.71 0.97 6.46
N VAL A 101 0.27 -0.08 5.76
CA VAL A 101 -0.25 -1.31 6.35
C VAL A 101 0.22 -2.53 5.56
N TYR A 102 0.55 -3.60 6.27
CA TYR A 102 0.76 -4.92 5.70
C TYR A 102 0.00 -5.98 6.49
N ALA A 103 -0.26 -7.11 5.87
CA ALA A 103 -0.99 -8.22 6.47
C ALA A 103 -0.07 -9.41 6.78
N THR A 104 -0.39 -10.13 7.84
CA THR A 104 0.17 -11.44 8.19
C THR A 104 -0.97 -12.43 8.47
N ALA A 105 -0.79 -13.70 8.12
CA ALA A 105 -1.71 -14.78 8.46
C ALA A 105 -0.94 -16.08 8.68
N ASP A 106 -1.51 -16.99 9.43
CA ASP A 106 -0.90 -18.30 9.70
C ASP A 106 -0.77 -19.10 8.39
N GLY A 107 0.42 -19.63 8.11
CA GLY A 107 0.72 -20.34 6.87
C GLY A 107 1.02 -19.45 5.64
N TYR A 108 1.17 -18.14 5.84
CA TYR A 108 1.53 -17.17 4.80
C TYR A 108 2.73 -16.32 5.21
N SER A 109 3.52 -15.89 4.25
CA SER A 109 4.49 -14.82 4.48
C SER A 109 3.80 -13.45 4.54
N ALA A 110 4.48 -12.44 5.09
CA ALA A 110 3.93 -11.10 5.16
C ALA A 110 3.62 -10.54 3.75
N SER A 111 2.54 -9.75 3.65
CA SER A 111 2.17 -9.10 2.40
C SER A 111 3.11 -7.94 2.05
N GLU A 112 3.02 -7.45 0.82
CA GLU A 112 3.48 -6.11 0.46
C GLU A 112 2.78 -5.04 1.30
N LYS A 113 3.43 -3.87 1.41
CA LYS A 113 2.88 -2.73 2.15
C LYS A 113 1.93 -1.92 1.27
N ALA A 114 0.66 -1.85 1.64
CA ALA A 114 -0.26 -0.85 1.12
C ALA A 114 0.04 0.52 1.74
N LYS A 115 -0.07 1.58 0.94
CA LYS A 115 0.14 2.97 1.36
C LYS A 115 -1.05 3.83 0.95
N ALA A 116 -1.40 4.77 1.82
CA ALA A 116 -2.45 5.75 1.57
C ALA A 116 -2.15 7.04 2.33
N THR A 117 -2.80 8.13 1.93
CA THR A 117 -2.78 9.38 2.69
C THR A 117 -4.20 9.72 3.12
N LEU A 118 -4.39 9.96 4.41
CA LEU A 118 -5.63 10.48 4.99
C LEU A 118 -5.54 12.01 5.01
N TYR A 119 -6.48 12.67 4.36
CA TYR A 119 -6.65 14.13 4.36
C TYR A 119 -7.84 14.52 5.21
N TRP A 120 -7.70 15.56 6.01
CA TRP A 120 -8.81 16.24 6.67
C TRP A 120 -9.24 17.43 5.80
N ILE A 121 -10.43 17.37 5.25
CA ILE A 121 -10.98 18.40 4.37
C ILE A 121 -12.24 19.04 4.97
N ASN A 122 -12.50 20.27 4.59
CA ASN A 122 -13.76 20.92 4.93
C ASN A 122 -14.87 20.33 4.06
N ALA A 123 -15.90 19.77 4.70
CA ALA A 123 -17.11 19.36 4.01
C ALA A 123 -18.12 20.52 4.08
N ASN A 124 -18.42 21.14 2.95
CA ASN A 124 -19.53 22.06 2.85
C ASN A 124 -20.82 21.24 2.88
N LEU A 125 -21.51 21.27 4.02
CA LEU A 125 -22.87 20.79 4.08
C LEU A 125 -23.77 21.94 3.62
N GLU A 126 -24.45 21.76 2.52
CA GLU A 126 -25.61 22.58 2.19
C GLU A 126 -26.66 22.32 3.26
N ASN A 127 -26.67 23.14 4.30
CA ASN A 127 -27.69 23.13 5.33
C ASN A 127 -28.77 24.13 4.96
N THR A 128 -29.99 23.65 4.90
CA THR A 128 -31.23 24.44 4.79
C THR A 128 -31.54 25.30 6.05
N THR A 129 -30.70 25.25 7.07
CA THR A 129 -30.75 26.09 8.27
C THR A 129 -29.45 26.87 8.36
N ASN A 130 -29.52 28.19 8.32
CA ASN A 130 -28.48 29.24 8.29
C ASN A 130 -27.30 29.14 9.29
N ILE A 131 -26.88 27.95 9.68
CA ILE A 131 -25.67 27.69 10.47
C ILE A 131 -24.70 26.93 9.59
N ASN A 132 -23.78 27.65 8.95
CA ASN A 132 -22.62 27.07 8.29
C ASN A 132 -21.71 26.38 9.33
N GLN A 133 -22.02 25.16 9.69
CA GLN A 133 -21.07 24.30 10.39
C GLN A 133 -20.11 23.72 9.35
N ALA A 134 -18.91 24.29 9.28
CA ALA A 134 -17.81 23.64 8.57
C ALA A 134 -17.56 22.28 9.25
N ARG A 135 -17.95 21.18 8.61
CA ARG A 135 -17.57 19.84 9.05
C ARG A 135 -16.27 19.47 8.38
N THR A 136 -15.31 19.07 9.19
CA THR A 136 -14.09 18.43 8.71
C THR A 136 -14.38 16.94 8.55
N ARG A 137 -14.11 16.38 7.37
CA ARG A 137 -14.20 14.95 7.12
C ARG A 137 -12.83 14.39 6.69
N GLY A 138 -12.57 13.14 7.04
CA GLY A 138 -11.40 12.41 6.56
C GLY A 138 -11.67 11.83 5.17
N VAL A 139 -10.69 11.99 4.29
CA VAL A 139 -10.68 11.39 2.94
C VAL A 139 -9.37 10.64 2.79
N VAL A 140 -9.42 9.36 2.45
CA VAL A 140 -8.24 8.55 2.17
C VAL A 140 -8.04 8.41 0.68
N ALA A 141 -6.85 8.77 0.22
CA ALA A 141 -6.40 8.55 -1.14
C ALA A 141 -5.30 7.49 -1.18
N SER A 142 -5.45 6.53 -2.05
CA SER A 142 -4.46 5.48 -2.33
C SER A 142 -4.28 5.30 -3.83
N ALA A 143 -3.09 4.81 -4.22
CA ALA A 143 -2.81 4.40 -5.60
C ALA A 143 -2.09 3.06 -5.56
N TYR A 144 -2.62 2.09 -6.27
CA TYR A 144 -2.07 0.74 -6.38
C TYR A 144 -2.39 0.18 -7.76
N ASP A 145 -1.41 -0.43 -8.41
CA ASP A 145 -1.54 -1.12 -9.70
C ASP A 145 -2.24 -0.27 -10.79
N GLY A 146 -1.85 1.00 -10.89
CA GLY A 146 -2.43 1.93 -11.88
C GLY A 146 -3.87 2.34 -11.59
N ILE A 147 -4.39 2.08 -10.39
CA ILE A 147 -5.71 2.51 -9.95
C ILE A 147 -5.57 3.50 -8.80
N VAL A 148 -6.15 4.69 -8.96
CA VAL A 148 -6.34 5.66 -7.88
C VAL A 148 -7.70 5.42 -7.24
N CYS A 149 -7.73 5.33 -5.91
CA CYS A 149 -8.93 5.13 -5.12
C CYS A 149 -9.05 6.24 -4.09
N ILE A 150 -10.24 6.83 -3.98
CA ILE A 150 -10.59 7.85 -2.98
C ILE A 150 -11.75 7.30 -2.14
N SER A 151 -11.62 7.30 -0.82
CA SER A 151 -12.67 6.87 0.10
C SER A 151 -12.95 7.92 1.18
N GLY A 152 -14.12 7.84 1.82
CA GLY A 152 -14.57 8.82 2.80
C GLY A 152 -15.45 9.91 2.20
N LEU A 153 -15.96 9.70 0.99
CA LEU A 153 -16.86 10.61 0.28
C LEU A 153 -18.34 10.22 0.47
N ASP A 154 -19.24 11.15 0.18
CA ASP A 154 -20.68 10.87 0.24
C ASP A 154 -21.16 10.24 -1.07
N ASN A 155 -22.09 9.28 -0.98
CA ASN A 155 -22.66 8.64 -2.16
C ASN A 155 -23.31 9.65 -3.10
N GLY A 156 -23.01 9.53 -4.39
CA GLY A 156 -23.49 10.43 -5.42
C GLY A 156 -22.59 11.63 -5.71
N GLU A 157 -21.58 11.92 -4.88
CA GLU A 157 -20.52 12.86 -5.25
C GLU A 157 -19.79 12.38 -6.50
N VAL A 158 -19.25 13.31 -7.27
CA VAL A 158 -18.46 13.00 -8.47
C VAL A 158 -17.02 13.43 -8.25
N VAL A 159 -16.09 12.48 -8.40
CA VAL A 159 -14.66 12.74 -8.41
C VAL A 159 -14.17 12.85 -9.85
N LYS A 160 -13.47 13.93 -10.18
CA LYS A 160 -12.78 14.12 -11.45
C LYS A 160 -11.29 13.97 -11.26
N PHE A 161 -10.66 13.15 -12.10
CA PHE A 161 -9.24 12.85 -12.05
C PHE A 161 -8.54 13.56 -13.20
N TYR A 162 -7.48 14.29 -12.89
CA TYR A 162 -6.71 15.08 -13.84
C TYR A 162 -5.24 14.69 -13.78
N ALA A 163 -4.56 14.73 -14.91
CA ALA A 163 -3.11 14.69 -14.99
C ALA A 163 -2.49 15.99 -14.44
N ALA A 164 -1.18 15.99 -14.22
CA ALA A 164 -0.47 17.15 -13.67
C ALA A 164 -0.53 18.40 -14.59
N ASP A 165 -0.72 18.21 -15.89
CA ASP A 165 -0.91 19.26 -16.89
C ASP A 165 -2.35 19.83 -16.95
N GLY A 166 -3.26 19.30 -16.13
CA GLY A 166 -4.66 19.71 -16.07
C GLY A 166 -5.59 18.96 -17.03
N LYS A 167 -5.09 18.01 -17.82
CA LYS A 167 -5.91 17.19 -18.71
C LYS A 167 -6.80 16.24 -17.89
N LEU A 168 -8.09 16.20 -18.21
CA LEU A 168 -9.02 15.25 -17.60
C LEU A 168 -8.67 13.82 -18.02
N ILE A 169 -8.41 12.95 -17.04
CA ILE A 169 -8.18 11.50 -17.23
C ILE A 169 -9.52 10.78 -17.22
N GLY A 170 -10.37 11.08 -16.23
CA GLY A 170 -11.66 10.42 -16.06
C GLY A 170 -12.49 11.02 -14.93
N SER A 171 -13.68 10.47 -14.73
CA SER A 171 -14.55 10.81 -13.60
C SER A 171 -15.23 9.56 -13.10
N SER A 172 -15.52 9.51 -11.79
CA SER A 172 -16.22 8.42 -11.13
C SER A 172 -17.23 8.97 -10.14
N SER A 173 -18.44 8.43 -10.15
CA SER A 173 -19.40 8.69 -9.08
C SER A 173 -19.07 7.86 -7.87
N VAL A 174 -19.25 8.44 -6.68
CA VAL A 174 -19.03 7.76 -5.41
C VAL A 174 -20.12 6.72 -5.17
N VAL A 175 -19.71 5.48 -4.95
CA VAL A 175 -20.55 4.35 -4.55
C VAL A 175 -19.93 3.75 -3.28
N ASP A 176 -20.76 3.52 -2.27
CA ASP A 176 -20.33 2.99 -0.96
C ASP A 176 -19.15 3.79 -0.34
N GLY A 177 -19.22 5.13 -0.51
CA GLY A 177 -18.23 6.06 0.02
C GLY A 177 -16.91 6.08 -0.74
N THR A 178 -16.82 5.45 -1.92
CA THR A 178 -15.58 5.27 -2.67
C THR A 178 -15.74 5.65 -4.14
N ALA A 179 -14.72 6.28 -4.72
CA ALA A 179 -14.57 6.51 -6.15
C ALA A 179 -13.19 6.04 -6.61
N SER A 180 -13.08 5.47 -7.81
CA SER A 180 -11.80 4.99 -8.36
C SER A 180 -11.67 5.32 -9.84
N CYS A 181 -10.42 5.40 -10.31
CA CYS A 181 -10.09 5.64 -11.71
C CYS A 181 -8.79 4.92 -12.06
N ALA A 182 -8.79 4.20 -13.20
CA ALA A 182 -7.57 3.66 -13.77
C ALA A 182 -6.76 4.79 -14.41
N VAL A 183 -5.45 4.83 -14.14
CA VAL A 183 -4.55 5.91 -14.55
C VAL A 183 -3.21 5.33 -15.02
N SER A 184 -2.55 6.03 -15.94
CA SER A 184 -1.20 5.71 -16.42
C SER A 184 -0.16 6.77 -16.00
N GLU A 185 -0.61 7.85 -15.40
CA GLU A 185 0.21 8.96 -14.95
C GLU A 185 0.91 8.63 -13.63
N THR A 186 2.10 9.20 -13.41
CA THR A 186 2.84 9.09 -12.14
C THR A 186 2.28 10.02 -11.06
N MET A 187 1.41 10.96 -11.46
CA MET A 187 0.78 11.92 -10.58
C MET A 187 -0.61 12.27 -11.06
N VAL A 188 -1.57 12.24 -10.17
CA VAL A 188 -2.97 12.54 -10.44
C VAL A 188 -3.49 13.58 -9.45
N ILE A 189 -4.32 14.49 -9.94
CA ILE A 189 -5.08 15.44 -9.13
C ILE A 189 -6.53 14.97 -9.12
N ALA A 190 -7.04 14.59 -7.96
CA ALA A 190 -8.45 14.24 -7.77
C ALA A 190 -9.21 15.47 -7.24
N LYS A 191 -10.27 15.88 -7.96
CA LYS A 191 -11.13 17.01 -7.60
C LYS A 191 -12.54 16.53 -7.30
N PHE A 192 -13.07 16.95 -6.15
CA PHE A 192 -14.44 16.67 -5.70
C PHE A 192 -14.95 17.88 -4.89
N GLY A 193 -16.14 18.38 -5.25
CA GLY A 193 -16.62 19.67 -4.74
C GLY A 193 -15.57 20.76 -4.97
N ASP A 194 -15.28 21.54 -3.92
CA ASP A 194 -14.26 22.59 -3.91
C ASP A 194 -12.87 22.07 -3.50
N ASN A 195 -12.73 20.78 -3.24
CA ASN A 195 -11.48 20.19 -2.79
C ASN A 195 -10.69 19.57 -3.95
N ALA A 196 -9.36 19.66 -3.87
CA ALA A 196 -8.44 18.98 -4.77
C ALA A 196 -7.30 18.36 -3.97
N ILE A 197 -7.00 17.11 -4.24
CA ILE A 197 -5.87 16.39 -3.63
C ILE A 197 -4.93 15.87 -4.71
N LYS A 198 -3.64 15.91 -4.41
CA LYS A 198 -2.57 15.46 -5.29
C LYS A 198 -2.07 14.09 -4.83
N ILE A 199 -2.04 13.13 -5.74
CA ILE A 199 -1.76 11.73 -5.46
C ILE A 199 -0.60 11.27 -6.33
N ALA A 200 0.47 10.76 -5.72
CA ALA A 200 1.54 10.10 -6.44
C ALA A 200 1.12 8.66 -6.76
N VAL A 201 1.24 8.28 -8.03
CA VAL A 201 0.99 6.92 -8.52
C VAL A 201 2.34 6.25 -8.75
N LYS A 202 2.56 5.10 -8.14
CA LYS A 202 3.80 4.32 -8.26
C LYS A 202 3.56 3.06 -9.06
#